data_f7c1be83168a31c8b03424ed8fe92e86
#
_entry.id   f7c1be83168a31c8b03424ed8fe92e86
#
_cell.length_a   1.000
_cell.length_b   1.000
_cell.length_c   1.000
_cell.angle_alpha   90.00
_cell.angle_beta   90.00
_cell.angle_gamma   90.00
#
_symmetry.space_group_name_H-M   'P 1'
#
loop_
_entity.id
_entity.type
_entity.pdbx_description
1 polymer ?
#
loop_
_entity_poly.entity_id
_entity_poly.type
_entity_poly.pdbx_seq_one_letter_code
_entity_poly.pdbx_strand_id
1 'polypeptide(L)'
;MSCDSSETALSDKTSGQADMLKAFHDRLRDLCAENGEGAWQTRRQCIEGQAKQVRIAADEIGILSRADIRWEEHHLFEPDLYLGSEHIVELSPERGRVGKLTFPGTFGLMPQVLELPAINLRGDPSLPTTRRAIEFVPATPMEYLCRWLDANALFGDDVLLTSVVEWADGQLSFGITQPQYDGEPAPLREIETFFEAAGWTHIPDPAGADGHLLFFNYAWSVLAIDALPRNCFIHEGQLLPFDVILCRPDAAMEELLSLYPG
;
A
#
# COMPACT_ATOMS: atom_id res chain seq x y z
N MET A 1 -26.88 -35.18 10.93
CA MET A 1 -26.52 -34.95 9.53
C MET A 1 -27.17 -33.63 9.11
N SER A 2 -26.45 -32.54 9.22
CA SER A 2 -26.77 -31.25 8.59
C SER A 2 -25.70 -30.24 9.07
N CYS A 3 -24.54 -30.29 8.40
CA CYS A 3 -23.51 -29.28 8.61
C CYS A 3 -22.75 -29.19 7.28
N ASP A 4 -23.32 -28.40 6.32
CA ASP A 4 -22.60 -28.20 5.03
C ASP A 4 -23.09 -26.97 4.25
N SER A 5 -23.86 -26.05 4.86
CA SER A 5 -24.40 -24.91 4.11
C SER A 5 -23.74 -23.58 4.46
N SER A 6 -22.91 -23.51 5.50
CA SER A 6 -22.29 -22.25 5.95
C SER A 6 -20.89 -22.00 5.36
N GLU A 7 -20.11 -23.04 5.10
CA GLU A 7 -18.77 -22.89 4.51
C GLU A 7 -18.81 -22.50 3.03
N THR A 8 -19.77 -23.02 2.27
CA THR A 8 -19.92 -22.68 0.84
C THR A 8 -20.35 -21.22 0.64
N ALA A 9 -21.16 -20.67 1.54
CA ALA A 9 -21.62 -19.28 1.45
C ALA A 9 -20.56 -18.25 1.85
N LEU A 10 -19.58 -18.63 2.70
CA LEU A 10 -18.42 -17.77 3.01
C LEU A 10 -17.40 -17.77 1.87
N SER A 11 -17.13 -18.93 1.26
CA SER A 11 -16.21 -19.08 0.14
C SER A 11 -16.67 -18.30 -1.10
N ASP A 12 -17.96 -18.31 -1.41
CA ASP A 12 -18.52 -17.55 -2.55
C ASP A 12 -18.48 -16.02 -2.32
N LYS A 13 -18.63 -15.56 -1.08
CA LYS A 13 -18.52 -14.12 -0.77
C LYS A 13 -17.10 -13.59 -0.84
N THR A 14 -16.11 -14.36 -0.39
CA THR A 14 -14.69 -13.98 -0.47
C THR A 14 -14.19 -13.98 -1.91
N SER A 15 -14.59 -14.91 -2.75
CA SER A 15 -14.25 -14.92 -4.18
C SER A 15 -14.78 -13.66 -4.89
N GLY A 16 -16.03 -13.27 -4.65
CA GLY A 16 -16.61 -12.06 -5.26
C GLY A 16 -15.96 -10.75 -4.78
N GLN A 17 -15.40 -10.72 -3.57
CA GLN A 17 -14.74 -9.54 -3.01
C GLN A 17 -13.27 -9.42 -3.43
N ALA A 18 -12.54 -10.52 -3.61
CA ALA A 18 -11.19 -10.51 -4.17
C ALA A 18 -11.21 -9.98 -5.62
N ASP A 19 -12.27 -10.30 -6.38
CA ASP A 19 -12.49 -9.77 -7.72
C ASP A 19 -12.78 -8.25 -7.72
N MET A 20 -13.32 -7.70 -6.60
CA MET A 20 -13.68 -6.29 -6.48
C MET A 20 -12.47 -5.36 -6.58
N LEU A 21 -11.38 -5.65 -5.86
CA LEU A 21 -10.16 -4.84 -5.90
C LEU A 21 -9.62 -4.74 -7.33
N LYS A 22 -9.57 -5.88 -8.03
CA LYS A 22 -9.11 -5.93 -9.42
C LYS A 22 -10.08 -5.22 -10.38
N ALA A 23 -11.36 -5.48 -10.26
CA ALA A 23 -12.38 -4.84 -11.11
C ALA A 23 -12.38 -3.32 -10.94
N PHE A 24 -12.25 -2.84 -9.70
CA PHE A 24 -12.15 -1.41 -9.42
C PHE A 24 -10.87 -0.80 -10.00
N HIS A 25 -9.73 -1.45 -9.80
CA HIS A 25 -8.45 -1.02 -10.39
C HIS A 25 -8.54 -0.92 -11.92
N ASP A 26 -9.06 -1.95 -12.59
CA ASP A 26 -9.18 -1.98 -14.04
C ASP A 26 -10.11 -0.86 -14.54
N ARG A 27 -11.26 -0.65 -13.88
CA ARG A 27 -12.17 0.44 -14.23
C ARG A 27 -11.55 1.82 -14.02
N LEU A 28 -10.84 2.02 -12.91
CA LEU A 28 -10.15 3.28 -12.62
C LEU A 28 -9.06 3.56 -13.67
N ARG A 29 -8.29 2.55 -14.07
CA ARG A 29 -7.28 2.65 -15.12
C ARG A 29 -7.91 3.12 -16.43
N ASP A 30 -9.02 2.50 -16.84
CA ASP A 30 -9.70 2.85 -18.09
C ASP A 30 -10.23 4.29 -18.05
N LEU A 31 -10.84 4.73 -16.93
CA LEU A 31 -11.28 6.11 -16.74
C LEU A 31 -10.11 7.11 -16.76
N CYS A 32 -8.97 6.78 -16.17
CA CYS A 32 -7.77 7.62 -16.20
C CYS A 32 -7.25 7.78 -17.64
N ALA A 33 -7.19 6.69 -18.41
CA ALA A 33 -6.76 6.72 -19.81
C ALA A 33 -7.72 7.56 -20.68
N GLU A 34 -9.04 7.43 -20.49
CA GLU A 34 -10.06 8.19 -21.21
C GLU A 34 -10.02 9.69 -20.90
N ASN A 35 -9.66 10.07 -19.67
CA ASN A 35 -9.70 11.46 -19.18
C ASN A 35 -8.35 12.17 -19.16
N GLY A 36 -7.35 11.65 -19.86
CA GLY A 36 -6.11 12.36 -20.15
C GLY A 36 -5.06 12.25 -19.04
N GLU A 37 -4.77 11.04 -18.58
CA GLU A 37 -3.65 10.75 -17.66
C GLU A 37 -2.34 11.43 -18.08
N GLY A 38 -2.06 11.52 -19.38
CA GLY A 38 -0.89 12.22 -19.93
C GLY A 38 -0.87 13.74 -19.74
N ALA A 39 -1.96 14.35 -19.27
CA ALA A 39 -2.02 15.78 -18.96
C ALA A 39 -1.57 16.13 -17.53
N TRP A 40 -1.43 15.15 -16.64
CA TRP A 40 -1.04 15.36 -15.26
C TRP A 40 0.49 15.35 -15.13
N GLN A 41 1.06 16.55 -14.97
CA GLN A 41 2.52 16.74 -14.97
C GLN A 41 3.16 16.65 -13.59
N THR A 42 2.38 16.81 -12.53
CA THR A 42 2.87 16.74 -11.16
C THR A 42 2.15 15.65 -10.38
N ARG A 43 2.82 15.10 -9.35
CA ARG A 43 2.23 14.09 -8.46
C ARG A 43 0.90 14.55 -7.86
N ARG A 44 0.84 15.82 -7.43
CA ARG A 44 -0.39 16.41 -6.92
C ARG A 44 -1.52 16.39 -7.96
N GLN A 45 -1.23 16.78 -9.20
CA GLN A 45 -2.21 16.72 -10.29
C GLN A 45 -2.66 15.28 -10.58
N CYS A 46 -1.74 14.30 -10.50
CA CYS A 46 -2.08 12.88 -10.63
C CYS A 46 -3.05 12.46 -9.52
N ILE A 47 -2.76 12.77 -8.26
CA ILE A 47 -3.62 12.44 -7.12
C ILE A 47 -5.00 13.08 -7.29
N GLU A 48 -5.07 14.39 -7.53
CA GLU A 48 -6.33 15.12 -7.70
C GLU A 48 -7.13 14.66 -8.92
N GLY A 49 -6.45 14.36 -10.03
CA GLY A 49 -7.04 13.86 -11.26
C GLY A 49 -7.62 12.46 -11.08
N GLN A 50 -6.83 11.54 -10.53
CA GLN A 50 -7.27 10.17 -10.26
C GLN A 50 -8.37 10.12 -9.20
N ALA A 51 -8.33 10.96 -8.16
CA ALA A 51 -9.39 11.03 -7.14
C ALA A 51 -10.78 11.33 -7.74
N LYS A 52 -10.85 12.17 -8.78
CA LYS A 52 -12.09 12.41 -9.51
C LYS A 52 -12.60 11.16 -10.20
N GLN A 53 -11.70 10.37 -10.80
CA GLN A 53 -12.04 9.12 -11.47
C GLN A 53 -12.41 8.02 -10.46
N VAL A 54 -11.79 8.00 -9.28
CA VAL A 54 -12.14 7.12 -8.15
C VAL A 54 -13.61 7.29 -7.77
N ARG A 55 -14.10 8.53 -7.65
CA ARG A 55 -15.50 8.80 -7.33
C ARG A 55 -16.44 8.20 -8.39
N ILE A 56 -16.13 8.38 -9.67
CA ILE A 56 -16.93 7.85 -10.78
C ILE A 56 -16.92 6.32 -10.75
N ALA A 57 -15.75 5.70 -10.66
CA ALA A 57 -15.63 4.24 -10.61
C ALA A 57 -16.39 3.65 -9.41
N ALA A 58 -16.28 4.28 -8.24
CA ALA A 58 -16.92 3.81 -7.02
C ALA A 58 -18.46 3.92 -7.07
N ASP A 59 -18.98 4.97 -7.68
CA ASP A 59 -20.43 5.15 -7.89
C ASP A 59 -20.95 4.12 -8.89
N GLU A 60 -20.28 3.90 -10.01
CA GLU A 60 -20.65 2.91 -11.02
C GLU A 60 -20.64 1.48 -10.50
N ILE A 61 -19.68 1.13 -9.66
CA ILE A 61 -19.54 -0.22 -9.08
C ILE A 61 -20.44 -0.40 -7.84
N GLY A 62 -20.94 0.70 -7.25
CA GLY A 62 -21.83 0.67 -6.10
C GLY A 62 -21.14 0.51 -4.75
N ILE A 63 -19.85 0.91 -4.65
CA ILE A 63 -19.08 0.90 -3.39
C ILE A 63 -18.82 2.31 -2.82
N LEU A 64 -19.39 3.36 -3.44
CA LEU A 64 -19.29 4.72 -2.93
C LEU A 64 -20.24 4.93 -1.75
N SER A 65 -19.68 5.26 -0.61
CA SER A 65 -20.37 5.63 0.62
C SER A 65 -20.19 7.13 0.85
N ARG A 66 -21.25 7.85 1.22
CA ARG A 66 -21.17 9.28 1.50
C ARG A 66 -21.38 9.52 2.99
N ALA A 67 -20.41 10.18 3.62
CA ALA A 67 -20.50 10.56 5.02
C ALA A 67 -21.04 11.99 5.15
N ASP A 68 -21.99 12.19 6.04
CA ASP A 68 -22.59 13.50 6.32
C ASP A 68 -21.73 14.39 7.22
N ILE A 69 -20.66 13.84 7.76
CA ILE A 69 -19.74 14.50 8.68
C ILE A 69 -18.33 14.58 8.09
N ARG A 70 -17.51 15.47 8.63
CA ARG A 70 -16.09 15.51 8.31
C ARG A 70 -15.35 14.45 9.10
N TRP A 71 -14.21 14.01 8.56
CA TRP A 71 -13.35 13.06 9.22
C TRP A 71 -12.95 13.47 10.65
N GLU A 72 -12.58 14.74 10.86
CA GLU A 72 -12.18 15.27 12.15
C GLU A 72 -13.28 15.17 13.21
N GLU A 73 -14.54 15.16 12.78
CA GLU A 73 -15.70 14.97 13.65
C GLU A 73 -15.93 13.48 13.95
N HIS A 74 -15.69 12.61 12.96
CA HIS A 74 -15.91 11.17 13.08
C HIS A 74 -14.98 10.54 14.12
N HIS A 75 -13.67 10.78 14.05
CA HIS A 75 -12.71 10.12 14.94
C HIS A 75 -12.83 10.52 16.42
N LEU A 76 -13.51 11.64 16.72
CA LEU A 76 -13.80 12.06 18.09
C LEU A 76 -14.86 11.18 18.78
N PHE A 77 -15.62 10.43 18.01
CA PHE A 77 -16.73 9.61 18.51
C PHE A 77 -16.46 8.11 18.54
N GLU A 78 -15.33 7.67 17.98
CA GLU A 78 -14.94 6.25 17.91
C GLU A 78 -13.65 5.97 18.67
N PRO A 79 -13.71 5.61 19.95
CA PRO A 79 -12.54 5.45 20.80
C PRO A 79 -11.66 4.25 20.47
N ASP A 80 -12.14 3.30 19.68
CA ASP A 80 -11.43 2.05 19.36
C ASP A 80 -10.65 2.09 18.03
N LEU A 81 -10.47 3.30 17.45
CA LEU A 81 -9.67 3.48 16.25
C LEU A 81 -8.20 3.68 16.56
N TYR A 82 -7.35 2.94 15.86
CA TYR A 82 -5.90 3.11 15.90
C TYR A 82 -5.44 3.92 14.70
N LEU A 83 -4.58 4.92 14.94
CA LEU A 83 -4.03 5.74 13.88
C LEU A 83 -2.64 5.21 13.49
N GLY A 84 -2.53 4.68 12.26
CA GLY A 84 -1.26 4.35 11.62
C GLY A 84 -0.67 5.54 10.87
N SER A 85 0.42 5.31 10.14
CA SER A 85 1.04 6.33 9.26
C SER A 85 0.21 6.62 8.00
N GLU A 86 -0.53 5.62 7.51
CA GLU A 86 -1.28 5.66 6.25
C GLU A 86 -2.78 5.48 6.45
N HIS A 87 -3.17 4.81 7.54
CA HIS A 87 -4.53 4.33 7.75
C HIS A 87 -5.04 4.63 9.15
N ILE A 88 -6.33 4.75 9.20
CA ILE A 88 -7.14 4.56 10.37
C ILE A 88 -7.46 3.06 10.42
N VAL A 89 -7.20 2.42 11.53
CA VAL A 89 -7.31 0.96 11.68
C VAL A 89 -8.40 0.63 12.69
N GLU A 90 -9.34 -0.21 12.27
CA GLU A 90 -10.38 -0.79 13.12
C GLU A 90 -10.11 -2.29 13.28
N LEU A 91 -9.97 -2.74 14.52
CA LEU A 91 -9.86 -4.16 14.82
C LEU A 91 -11.25 -4.76 14.96
N SER A 92 -11.53 -5.80 14.19
CA SER A 92 -12.78 -6.57 14.29
C SER A 92 -12.47 -8.04 14.61
N PRO A 93 -12.08 -8.36 15.87
CA PRO A 93 -11.64 -9.71 16.25
C PRO A 93 -12.69 -10.78 15.96
N GLU A 94 -13.97 -10.43 16.09
CA GLU A 94 -15.09 -11.34 15.81
C GLU A 94 -15.14 -11.80 14.34
N ARG A 95 -14.56 -11.03 13.43
CA ARG A 95 -14.52 -11.31 12.00
C ARG A 95 -13.19 -11.89 11.54
N GLY A 96 -12.18 -11.93 12.41
CA GLY A 96 -10.82 -12.33 12.05
C GLY A 96 -10.17 -11.43 10.97
N ARG A 97 -10.64 -10.19 10.85
CA ARG A 97 -10.16 -9.22 9.86
C ARG A 97 -9.93 -7.84 10.49
N VAL A 98 -9.00 -7.13 9.91
CA VAL A 98 -8.70 -5.73 10.25
C VAL A 98 -9.27 -4.85 9.15
N GLY A 99 -10.05 -3.86 9.53
CA GLY A 99 -10.48 -2.77 8.67
C GLY A 99 -9.43 -1.66 8.63
N LYS A 100 -9.09 -1.17 7.44
CA LYS A 100 -8.18 -0.04 7.25
C LYS A 100 -8.87 0.99 6.34
N LEU A 101 -8.84 2.25 6.76
CA LEU A 101 -9.36 3.37 5.99
C LEU A 101 -8.22 4.37 5.77
N THR A 102 -7.93 4.74 4.51
CA THR A 102 -6.91 5.77 4.26
C THR A 102 -7.34 7.12 4.84
N PHE A 103 -6.39 7.95 5.25
CA PHE A 103 -6.73 9.32 5.66
C PHE A 103 -7.39 10.07 4.50
N PRO A 104 -8.36 10.94 4.75
CA PRO A 104 -9.06 11.69 3.73
C PRO A 104 -8.13 12.47 2.80
N GLY A 105 -8.37 12.37 1.50
CA GLY A 105 -7.56 13.02 0.48
C GLY A 105 -6.16 12.42 0.27
N THR A 106 -5.83 11.33 0.99
CA THR A 106 -4.58 10.58 0.81
C THR A 106 -4.87 9.13 0.45
N PHE A 107 -3.91 8.47 -0.18
CA PHE A 107 -4.05 7.09 -0.64
C PHE A 107 -2.82 6.26 -0.24
N GLY A 108 -2.40 6.41 1.02
CA GLY A 108 -1.20 5.76 1.54
C GLY A 108 0.09 6.42 1.10
N LEU A 109 1.19 5.70 1.24
CA LEU A 109 2.55 6.15 0.95
C LEU A 109 3.19 5.27 -0.14
N MET A 110 4.07 5.90 -0.94
CA MET A 110 4.83 5.23 -1.99
C MET A 110 6.28 5.72 -1.97
N PRO A 111 7.28 4.83 -2.09
CA PRO A 111 8.68 5.24 -2.17
C PRO A 111 8.95 5.98 -3.49
N GLN A 112 9.73 7.06 -3.42
CA GLN A 112 10.18 7.83 -4.56
C GLN A 112 11.60 8.32 -4.34
N VAL A 113 12.41 8.38 -5.41
CA VAL A 113 13.75 8.98 -5.34
C VAL A 113 13.63 10.49 -5.37
N LEU A 114 14.11 11.14 -4.31
CA LEU A 114 14.17 12.59 -4.19
C LEU A 114 15.62 13.07 -4.09
N GLU A 115 15.88 14.28 -4.59
CA GLU A 115 17.09 15.02 -4.30
C GLU A 115 16.93 15.79 -2.99
N LEU A 116 17.72 15.42 -2.01
CA LEU A 116 17.72 16.04 -0.68
C LEU A 116 18.99 16.87 -0.50
N PRO A 117 18.97 17.93 0.31
CA PRO A 117 20.18 18.64 0.71
C PRO A 117 21.17 17.69 1.37
N ALA A 118 22.43 17.69 0.92
CA ALA A 118 23.49 16.94 1.56
C ALA A 118 24.07 17.76 2.72
N ILE A 119 24.20 17.15 3.90
CA ILE A 119 24.83 17.82 5.04
C ILE A 119 26.35 17.75 4.88
N ASN A 120 26.97 18.86 4.55
CA ASN A 120 28.42 19.00 4.46
C ASN A 120 28.99 19.54 5.78
N LEU A 121 29.20 18.66 6.76
CA LEU A 121 29.72 19.04 8.07
C LEU A 121 31.16 19.60 8.08
N ARG A 122 31.92 19.36 6.99
CA ARG A 122 33.31 19.78 6.87
C ARG A 122 33.47 21.09 6.09
N GLY A 123 32.40 21.62 5.50
CA GLY A 123 32.45 22.81 4.66
C GLY A 123 33.30 22.65 3.40
N ASP A 124 33.54 21.43 2.94
CA ASP A 124 34.34 21.14 1.76
C ASP A 124 33.52 21.44 0.49
N PRO A 125 33.93 22.46 -0.31
CA PRO A 125 33.20 22.85 -1.52
C PRO A 125 33.23 21.80 -2.64
N SER A 126 34.09 20.77 -2.55
CA SER A 126 34.15 19.68 -3.52
C SER A 126 33.07 18.60 -3.29
N LEU A 127 32.40 18.60 -2.13
CA LEU A 127 31.35 17.63 -1.84
C LEU A 127 30.01 18.06 -2.48
N PRO A 128 29.22 17.09 -2.93
CA PRO A 128 27.89 17.39 -3.47
C PRO A 128 27.02 18.17 -2.46
N THR A 129 26.25 19.11 -2.95
CA THR A 129 25.28 19.87 -2.15
C THR A 129 23.94 19.16 -2.01
N THR A 130 23.70 18.13 -2.82
CA THR A 130 22.52 17.27 -2.79
C THR A 130 22.90 15.81 -2.77
N ARG A 131 22.02 14.98 -2.22
CA ARG A 131 22.08 13.51 -2.30
C ARG A 131 20.76 12.97 -2.82
N ARG A 132 20.77 11.88 -3.54
CA ARG A 132 19.54 11.13 -3.89
C ARG A 132 19.24 10.14 -2.77
N ALA A 133 17.98 10.08 -2.37
CA ALA A 133 17.50 9.13 -1.37
C ALA A 133 16.08 8.67 -1.71
N ILE A 134 15.70 7.49 -1.20
CA ILE A 134 14.32 7.03 -1.26
C ILE A 134 13.57 7.68 -0.09
N GLU A 135 12.49 8.36 -0.42
CA GLU A 135 11.58 8.98 0.55
C GLU A 135 10.16 8.52 0.31
N PHE A 136 9.37 8.44 1.37
CA PHE A 136 7.96 8.12 1.25
C PHE A 136 7.15 9.38 0.97
N VAL A 137 6.43 9.35 -0.14
CA VAL A 137 5.55 10.44 -0.58
C VAL A 137 4.11 9.94 -0.66
N PRO A 138 3.09 10.83 -0.64
CA PRO A 138 1.70 10.40 -0.82
C PRO A 138 1.52 9.62 -2.11
N ALA A 139 0.96 8.42 -2.03
CA ALA A 139 0.65 7.59 -3.19
C ALA A 139 -0.51 8.17 -4.01
N THR A 140 -0.53 7.88 -5.30
CA THR A 140 -1.72 8.07 -6.13
C THR A 140 -2.73 6.94 -5.85
N PRO A 141 -4.03 7.13 -6.15
CA PRO A 141 -5.01 6.06 -6.07
C PRO A 141 -4.60 4.78 -6.78
N MET A 142 -4.04 4.89 -7.99
CA MET A 142 -3.59 3.72 -8.77
C MET A 142 -2.43 3.00 -8.11
N GLU A 143 -1.42 3.72 -7.61
CA GLU A 143 -0.29 3.12 -6.90
C GLU A 143 -0.74 2.36 -5.65
N TYR A 144 -1.69 2.92 -4.89
CA TYR A 144 -2.27 2.27 -3.72
C TYR A 144 -2.96 0.94 -4.07
N LEU A 145 -3.80 0.94 -5.10
CA LEU A 145 -4.49 -0.28 -5.55
C LEU A 145 -3.51 -1.32 -6.10
N CYS A 146 -2.50 -0.89 -6.89
CA CYS A 146 -1.45 -1.78 -7.39
C CYS A 146 -0.68 -2.46 -6.25
N ARG A 147 -0.34 -1.72 -5.19
CA ARG A 147 0.33 -2.28 -4.01
C ARG A 147 -0.44 -3.47 -3.43
N TRP A 148 -1.76 -3.34 -3.25
CA TRP A 148 -2.58 -4.39 -2.68
C TRP A 148 -2.85 -5.55 -3.64
N LEU A 149 -2.95 -5.27 -4.94
CA LEU A 149 -3.00 -6.33 -5.95
C LEU A 149 -1.70 -7.14 -5.98
N ASP A 150 -0.56 -6.49 -5.92
CA ASP A 150 0.75 -7.15 -5.85
C ASP A 150 0.91 -7.93 -4.52
N ALA A 151 0.43 -7.39 -3.36
CA ALA A 151 0.43 -8.09 -2.08
C ALA A 151 -0.42 -9.38 -2.12
N ASN A 152 -1.61 -9.31 -2.69
CA ASN A 152 -2.47 -10.48 -2.88
C ASN A 152 -1.82 -11.52 -3.80
N ALA A 153 -1.17 -11.08 -4.89
CA ALA A 153 -0.56 -12.00 -5.85
C ALA A 153 0.72 -12.65 -5.35
N LEU A 154 1.55 -11.91 -4.58
CA LEU A 154 2.88 -12.34 -4.18
C LEU A 154 2.92 -12.98 -2.79
N PHE A 155 2.07 -12.52 -1.87
CA PHE A 155 2.05 -12.99 -0.48
C PHE A 155 0.75 -13.73 -0.11
N GLY A 156 -0.29 -13.67 -0.96
CA GLY A 156 -1.60 -14.23 -0.62
C GLY A 156 -2.29 -13.48 0.52
N ASP A 157 -2.12 -12.18 0.60
CA ASP A 157 -2.49 -11.33 1.74
C ASP A 157 -4.01 -11.13 1.90
N ASP A 158 -4.80 -11.57 0.93
CA ASP A 158 -6.27 -11.51 0.92
C ASP A 158 -6.84 -10.13 1.30
N VAL A 159 -6.22 -9.07 0.76
CA VAL A 159 -6.71 -7.71 0.91
C VAL A 159 -7.92 -7.50 0.02
N LEU A 160 -9.01 -7.00 0.60
CA LEU A 160 -10.27 -6.75 -0.08
C LEU A 160 -10.59 -5.25 -0.05
N LEU A 161 -10.92 -4.66 -1.20
CA LEU A 161 -11.51 -3.32 -1.27
C LEU A 161 -12.98 -3.42 -0.89
N THR A 162 -13.39 -2.73 0.16
CA THR A 162 -14.75 -2.80 0.70
C THR A 162 -15.59 -1.56 0.43
N SER A 163 -14.96 -0.40 0.34
CA SER A 163 -15.67 0.87 0.15
C SER A 163 -14.74 1.97 -0.36
N VAL A 164 -15.35 2.99 -0.93
CA VAL A 164 -14.79 4.32 -1.08
C VAL A 164 -15.68 5.27 -0.29
N VAL A 165 -15.12 6.01 0.66
CA VAL A 165 -15.85 6.95 1.49
C VAL A 165 -15.61 8.36 0.95
N GLU A 166 -16.70 9.06 0.60
CA GLU A 166 -16.70 10.49 0.30
C GLU A 166 -17.15 11.26 1.55
N TRP A 167 -16.23 12.03 2.12
CA TRP A 167 -16.49 12.84 3.31
C TRP A 167 -17.26 14.12 2.98
N ALA A 168 -17.85 14.77 3.99
CA ALA A 168 -18.66 15.98 3.79
C ALA A 168 -17.93 17.14 3.12
N ASP A 169 -16.60 17.17 3.18
CA ASP A 169 -15.74 18.13 2.49
C ASP A 169 -15.32 17.71 1.07
N GLY A 170 -15.81 16.54 0.61
CA GLY A 170 -15.53 15.97 -0.70
C GLY A 170 -14.21 15.22 -0.81
N GLN A 171 -13.45 15.08 0.27
CA GLN A 171 -12.27 14.22 0.28
C GLN A 171 -12.67 12.74 0.23
N LEU A 172 -11.79 11.90 -0.32
CA LEU A 172 -12.03 10.48 -0.46
C LEU A 172 -11.09 9.66 0.42
N SER A 173 -11.58 8.53 0.91
CA SER A 173 -10.82 7.49 1.57
C SER A 173 -11.12 6.13 0.94
N PHE A 174 -10.10 5.26 0.81
CA PHE A 174 -10.31 3.86 0.49
C PHE A 174 -10.49 3.06 1.77
N GLY A 175 -11.56 2.25 1.82
CA GLY A 175 -11.76 1.23 2.85
C GLY A 175 -11.33 -0.13 2.33
N ILE A 176 -10.40 -0.75 3.02
CA ILE A 176 -9.94 -2.13 2.75
C ILE A 176 -10.07 -2.97 4.01
N THR A 177 -10.12 -4.28 3.83
CA THR A 177 -9.95 -5.23 4.92
C THR A 177 -8.86 -6.25 4.55
N GLN A 178 -8.16 -6.75 5.55
CA GLN A 178 -7.21 -7.85 5.43
C GLN A 178 -7.37 -8.81 6.60
N PRO A 179 -6.88 -10.07 6.51
CA PRO A 179 -6.87 -10.96 7.66
C PRO A 179 -6.19 -10.33 8.86
N GLN A 180 -6.72 -10.60 10.05
CA GLN A 180 -6.03 -10.26 11.29
C GLN A 180 -4.94 -11.30 11.52
N TYR A 181 -3.69 -10.84 11.52
CA TYR A 181 -2.55 -11.71 11.79
C TYR A 181 -2.20 -11.66 13.27
N ASP A 182 -2.32 -12.81 13.93
CA ASP A 182 -1.86 -13.02 15.29
C ASP A 182 -0.51 -13.72 15.24
N GLY A 183 0.51 -13.16 15.88
CA GLY A 183 1.86 -13.73 15.86
C GLY A 183 2.87 -12.84 16.57
N GLU A 184 4.11 -13.32 16.60
CA GLU A 184 5.23 -12.56 17.13
C GLU A 184 5.96 -11.84 16.00
N PRO A 185 6.46 -10.61 16.21
CA PRO A 185 7.28 -9.92 15.21
C PRO A 185 8.48 -10.76 14.79
N ALA A 186 8.64 -10.95 13.48
CA ALA A 186 9.70 -11.78 12.94
C ALA A 186 11.08 -11.11 13.14
N PRO A 187 12.12 -11.83 13.60
CA PRO A 187 13.48 -11.33 13.60
C PRO A 187 13.97 -10.99 12.20
N LEU A 188 14.81 -9.97 12.05
CA LEU A 188 15.34 -9.51 10.75
C LEU A 188 15.93 -10.65 9.92
N ARG A 189 16.71 -11.54 10.55
CA ARG A 189 17.32 -12.69 9.87
C ARG A 189 16.29 -13.66 9.28
N GLU A 190 15.15 -13.83 9.94
CA GLU A 190 14.08 -14.70 9.43
C GLU A 190 13.35 -14.04 8.27
N ILE A 191 13.19 -12.70 8.33
CA ILE A 191 12.65 -11.92 7.21
C ILE A 191 13.56 -12.05 5.98
N GLU A 192 14.87 -11.84 6.13
CA GLU A 192 15.85 -12.01 5.05
C GLU A 192 15.76 -13.43 4.46
N THR A 193 15.81 -14.45 5.33
CA THR A 193 15.74 -15.85 4.90
C THR A 193 14.45 -16.16 4.13
N PHE A 194 13.31 -15.64 4.57
CA PHE A 194 12.02 -15.83 3.92
C PHE A 194 12.01 -15.22 2.52
N PHE A 195 12.41 -13.96 2.39
CA PHE A 195 12.42 -13.29 1.09
C PHE A 195 13.40 -13.94 0.11
N GLU A 196 14.61 -14.28 0.57
CA GLU A 196 15.61 -14.96 -0.27
C GLU A 196 15.12 -16.36 -0.73
N ALA A 197 14.51 -17.14 0.17
CA ALA A 197 13.96 -18.44 -0.17
C ALA A 197 12.79 -18.34 -1.17
N ALA A 198 12.05 -17.23 -1.15
CA ALA A 198 10.99 -16.92 -2.11
C ALA A 198 11.51 -16.28 -3.43
N GLY A 199 12.84 -16.24 -3.64
CA GLY A 199 13.44 -15.75 -4.89
C GLY A 199 13.59 -14.24 -4.99
N TRP A 200 13.53 -13.53 -3.87
CA TRP A 200 13.84 -12.11 -3.79
C TRP A 200 15.34 -11.91 -3.54
N THR A 201 15.87 -10.82 -4.02
CA THR A 201 17.26 -10.41 -3.77
C THR A 201 17.26 -9.26 -2.77
N HIS A 202 18.00 -9.39 -1.68
CA HIS A 202 18.25 -8.30 -0.75
C HIS A 202 19.05 -7.21 -1.44
N ILE A 203 18.55 -5.99 -1.42
CA ILE A 203 19.20 -4.81 -2.01
C ILE A 203 19.80 -3.98 -0.88
N PRO A 204 21.14 -3.79 -0.85
CA PRO A 204 21.75 -2.88 0.10
C PRO A 204 21.19 -1.46 -0.11
N ASP A 205 20.79 -0.81 0.96
CA ASP A 205 20.33 0.56 0.88
C ASP A 205 21.52 1.53 0.69
N PRO A 206 21.73 2.09 -0.51
CA PRO A 206 22.87 2.95 -0.78
C PRO A 206 22.72 4.36 -0.19
N ALA A 207 21.52 4.75 0.18
CA ALA A 207 21.22 6.14 0.53
C ALA A 207 20.52 6.29 1.88
N GLY A 208 20.38 5.20 2.62
CA GLY A 208 19.79 5.19 3.94
C GLY A 208 18.29 5.49 3.90
N ALA A 209 17.49 4.59 3.36
CA ALA A 209 16.09 4.53 3.74
C ALA A 209 16.03 4.07 5.20
N ASP A 210 16.50 4.91 6.08
CA ASP A 210 16.59 4.84 7.55
C ASP A 210 16.26 3.47 8.19
N GLY A 211 17.04 2.41 7.78
CA GLY A 211 16.92 1.08 8.35
C GLY A 211 15.81 0.21 7.74
N HIS A 212 15.25 0.55 6.60
CA HIS A 212 14.32 -0.31 5.87
C HIS A 212 15.06 -1.45 5.17
N LEU A 213 14.56 -2.68 5.29
CA LEU A 213 14.99 -3.77 4.45
C LEU A 213 14.33 -3.64 3.08
N LEU A 214 15.15 -3.77 2.04
CA LEU A 214 14.78 -3.68 0.63
C LEU A 214 15.01 -5.04 -0.03
N PHE A 215 14.00 -5.54 -0.72
CA PHE A 215 14.10 -6.77 -1.50
C PHE A 215 13.55 -6.54 -2.90
N PHE A 216 14.24 -7.03 -3.92
CA PHE A 216 13.76 -6.92 -5.29
C PHE A 216 13.51 -8.30 -5.91
N ASN A 217 12.34 -8.47 -6.51
CA ASN A 217 11.98 -9.68 -7.25
C ASN A 217 12.10 -9.43 -8.75
N TYR A 218 13.15 -9.96 -9.36
CA TYR A 218 13.43 -9.79 -10.79
C TYR A 218 12.37 -10.43 -11.70
N ALA A 219 11.73 -11.51 -11.27
CA ALA A 219 10.70 -12.18 -12.07
C ALA A 219 9.42 -11.34 -12.21
N TRP A 220 9.10 -10.56 -11.18
CA TRP A 220 7.90 -9.73 -11.12
C TRP A 220 8.18 -8.25 -11.33
N SER A 221 9.47 -7.85 -11.33
CA SER A 221 9.92 -6.45 -11.35
C SER A 221 9.25 -5.63 -10.24
N VAL A 222 9.24 -6.17 -9.01
CA VAL A 222 8.63 -5.55 -7.84
C VAL A 222 9.69 -5.37 -6.76
N LEU A 223 9.70 -4.18 -6.16
CA LEU A 223 10.47 -3.84 -4.97
C LEU A 223 9.57 -3.97 -3.74
N ALA A 224 10.05 -4.69 -2.73
CA ALA A 224 9.49 -4.71 -1.39
C ALA A 224 10.33 -3.82 -0.49
N ILE A 225 9.70 -2.87 0.19
CA ILE A 225 10.34 -1.95 1.12
C ILE A 225 9.57 -1.93 2.44
N ASP A 226 10.25 -1.59 3.53
CA ASP A 226 9.71 -1.62 4.88
C ASP A 226 9.36 -3.04 5.39
N ALA A 227 10.09 -4.05 4.92
CA ALA A 227 9.97 -5.43 5.39
C ALA A 227 10.63 -5.58 6.78
N LEU A 228 10.02 -4.97 7.79
CA LEU A 228 10.53 -4.91 9.17
C LEU A 228 9.69 -5.78 10.11
N PRO A 229 10.19 -6.09 11.32
CA PRO A 229 9.47 -6.90 12.30
C PRO A 229 8.03 -6.47 12.57
N ARG A 230 7.75 -5.15 12.52
CA ARG A 230 6.39 -4.62 12.71
C ARG A 230 5.42 -4.96 11.57
N ASN A 231 5.96 -5.30 10.39
CA ASN A 231 5.22 -5.60 9.16
C ASN A 231 5.34 -7.08 8.75
N CYS A 232 6.03 -7.91 9.55
CA CYS A 232 6.24 -9.32 9.30
C CYS A 232 6.11 -10.10 10.60
N PHE A 233 5.11 -10.96 10.70
CA PHE A 233 4.89 -11.79 11.90
C PHE A 233 5.19 -13.26 11.62
N ILE A 234 5.51 -14.01 12.68
CA ILE A 234 5.55 -15.46 12.65
C ILE A 234 4.30 -15.98 13.32
N HIS A 235 3.50 -16.69 12.56
CA HIS A 235 2.31 -17.38 13.03
C HIS A 235 2.44 -18.89 12.71
N GLU A 236 2.33 -19.74 13.70
CA GLU A 236 2.47 -21.20 13.56
C GLU A 236 3.76 -21.65 12.81
N GLY A 237 4.84 -20.89 12.97
CA GLY A 237 6.13 -21.17 12.32
C GLY A 237 6.21 -20.71 10.85
N GLN A 238 5.21 -20.02 10.36
CA GLN A 238 5.18 -19.42 9.03
C GLN A 238 5.34 -17.89 9.14
N LEU A 239 6.21 -17.32 8.32
CA LEU A 239 6.35 -15.86 8.24
C LEU A 239 5.26 -15.29 7.33
N LEU A 240 4.57 -14.28 7.82
CA LEU A 240 3.47 -13.56 7.15
C LEU A 240 3.87 -12.08 7.01
N PRO A 241 4.26 -11.61 5.81
CA PRO A 241 4.39 -10.18 5.52
C PRO A 241 2.98 -9.62 5.27
N PHE A 242 2.58 -8.55 5.94
CA PHE A 242 1.20 -8.04 5.84
C PHE A 242 1.06 -6.52 5.62
N ASP A 243 2.09 -5.75 5.83
CA ASP A 243 2.07 -4.29 5.64
C ASP A 243 3.33 -3.78 4.94
N VAL A 244 4.01 -4.68 4.25
CA VAL A 244 5.17 -4.37 3.42
C VAL A 244 4.73 -3.53 2.22
N ILE A 245 5.47 -2.49 1.91
CA ILE A 245 5.18 -1.63 0.77
C ILE A 245 5.76 -2.27 -0.50
N LEU A 246 4.88 -2.63 -1.42
CA LEU A 246 5.24 -3.15 -2.73
C LEU A 246 5.10 -2.05 -3.78
N CYS A 247 6.11 -1.91 -4.64
CA CYS A 247 6.06 -0.95 -5.74
C CYS A 247 6.84 -1.45 -6.96
N ARG A 248 6.51 -0.89 -8.11
CA ARG A 248 7.30 -1.05 -9.33
C ARG A 248 8.26 0.11 -9.43
N PRO A 249 9.58 -0.12 -9.36
CA PRO A 249 10.57 0.96 -9.41
C PRO A 249 10.48 1.72 -10.74
N ASP A 250 10.60 3.02 -10.66
CA ASP A 250 10.82 3.86 -11.83
C ASP A 250 12.32 3.88 -12.21
N ALA A 251 12.65 4.47 -13.36
CA ALA A 251 14.03 4.53 -13.85
C ALA A 251 15.02 5.19 -12.87
N ALA A 252 14.54 6.16 -12.07
CA ALA A 252 15.37 6.84 -11.08
C ALA A 252 15.71 5.91 -9.90
N MET A 253 14.75 5.08 -9.50
CA MET A 253 14.92 4.10 -8.44
C MET A 253 15.75 2.90 -8.92
N GLU A 254 15.52 2.42 -10.14
CA GLU A 254 16.35 1.37 -10.77
C GLU A 254 17.82 1.78 -10.83
N GLU A 255 18.10 3.02 -11.24
CA GLU A 255 19.45 3.56 -11.27
C GLU A 255 20.05 3.68 -9.87
N LEU A 256 19.33 4.28 -8.91
CA LEU A 256 19.83 4.49 -7.55
C LEU A 256 20.16 3.17 -6.86
N LEU A 257 19.31 2.15 -7.03
CA LEU A 257 19.44 0.83 -6.41
C LEU A 257 20.29 -0.13 -7.26
N SER A 258 20.75 0.28 -8.46
CA SER A 258 21.51 -0.56 -9.40
C SER A 258 20.82 -1.90 -9.69
N LEU A 259 19.49 -1.89 -9.89
CA LEU A 259 18.71 -3.11 -10.03
C LEU A 259 19.04 -3.88 -11.31
N TYR A 260 19.40 -3.19 -12.37
CA TYR A 260 19.80 -3.79 -13.65
C TYR A 260 21.20 -3.32 -14.01
N PRO A 261 22.24 -4.07 -13.65
CA PRO A 261 23.61 -3.73 -14.06
C PRO A 261 23.68 -3.76 -15.59
N GLY A 262 24.14 -2.64 -16.18
CA GLY A 262 24.32 -2.47 -17.62
C GLY A 262 25.42 -3.35 -18.22
#